data_932ee446c8dfb2cfbb97b46e56232905
#
_entry.id   932ee446c8dfb2cfbb97b46e56232905
#
_cell.length_a   1.000
_cell.length_b   1.000
_cell.length_c   1.000
_cell.angle_alpha   90.00
_cell.angle_beta   90.00
_cell.angle_gamma   90.00
#
_symmetry.space_group_name_H-M   'P 1'
#
loop_
_entity.id
_entity.type
_entity.pdbx_description
1 polymer ?
#
loop_
_entity_poly.entity_id
_entity_poly.type
_entity_poly.pdbx_seq_one_letter_code
_entity_poly.pdbx_strand_id
1 'polypeptide(L)'
;DVYKRQVLFAEHYIRNWVEDVLLFDKAEGNIPDNAKIAKLVENYRRALIMHTYQEELVNQKLANEISDEEISAYYEKNKELFHTEHPFVKGLFIKVPLHSQDLASVRKWYKKNNQDAIENLEKYSLRNAVSYDYFYDRWLPLSDIAVKIPLKALDTDENYLDKNRNIEVKDTAFCYFLHVEEFLGKDEQRPLDFARKEIKEILINLKRVDFINKVKEELYQRASDRNKINYYYLNSNE
;
A
#
# COMPACT_ATOMS: atom_id res chain seq x y z
N ASP A 1 27.51 -15.79 -22.95
CA ASP A 1 26.92 -14.87 -23.91
C ASP A 1 25.98 -13.80 -23.32
N VAL A 2 25.73 -13.87 -22.02
CA VAL A 2 25.01 -12.84 -21.26
C VAL A 2 25.81 -11.52 -21.25
N TYR A 3 27.12 -11.61 -21.08
CA TYR A 3 28.02 -10.44 -21.05
C TYR A 3 27.99 -9.64 -22.36
N LYS A 4 28.01 -10.32 -23.51
CA LYS A 4 27.91 -9.64 -24.83
C LYS A 4 26.56 -8.93 -25.01
N ARG A 5 25.45 -9.50 -24.51
CA ARG A 5 24.13 -8.87 -24.54
C ARG A 5 24.07 -7.65 -23.64
N GLN A 6 24.69 -7.69 -22.47
CA GLN A 6 24.77 -6.56 -21.55
C GLN A 6 25.57 -5.40 -22.14
N VAL A 7 26.70 -5.70 -22.80
CA VAL A 7 27.53 -4.67 -23.47
C VAL A 7 26.76 -4.04 -24.62
N LEU A 8 26.12 -4.82 -25.49
CA LEU A 8 25.29 -4.30 -26.60
C LEU A 8 24.12 -3.45 -26.09
N PHE A 9 23.49 -3.87 -24.98
CA PHE A 9 22.42 -3.08 -24.37
C PHE A 9 22.95 -1.74 -23.84
N ALA A 10 24.09 -1.75 -23.15
CA ALA A 10 24.71 -0.54 -22.65
C ALA A 10 25.14 0.41 -23.78
N GLU A 11 25.73 -0.13 -24.85
CA GLU A 11 26.11 0.66 -26.03
C GLU A 11 24.90 1.30 -26.71
N HIS A 12 23.80 0.55 -26.88
CA HIS A 12 22.56 1.05 -27.43
C HIS A 12 21.93 2.15 -26.54
N TYR A 13 21.92 1.95 -25.23
CA TYR A 13 21.43 2.93 -24.27
C TYR A 13 22.26 4.23 -24.32
N ILE A 14 23.60 4.11 -24.31
CA ILE A 14 24.49 5.27 -24.39
C ILE A 14 24.29 6.00 -25.71
N ARG A 15 24.17 5.27 -26.81
CA ARG A 15 23.95 5.86 -28.15
C ARG A 15 22.64 6.66 -28.19
N ASN A 16 21.55 6.08 -27.75
CA ASN A 16 20.26 6.76 -27.71
C ASN A 16 20.33 8.03 -26.84
N TRP A 17 20.96 7.93 -25.67
CA TRP A 17 21.15 9.09 -24.80
C TRP A 17 21.95 10.20 -25.49
N VAL A 18 23.03 9.85 -26.19
CA VAL A 18 23.87 10.83 -26.95
C VAL A 18 23.03 11.46 -28.08
N GLU A 19 22.28 10.67 -28.83
CA GLU A 19 21.39 11.14 -29.91
C GLU A 19 20.36 12.14 -29.38
N ASP A 20 19.73 11.84 -28.24
CA ASP A 20 18.75 12.71 -27.55
C ASP A 20 19.41 14.03 -27.11
N VAL A 21 20.58 13.98 -26.49
CA VAL A 21 21.33 15.18 -26.07
C VAL A 21 21.68 16.05 -27.27
N LEU A 22 22.22 15.47 -28.37
CA LEU A 22 22.56 16.20 -29.59
C LEU A 22 21.31 16.81 -30.25
N LEU A 23 20.21 16.08 -30.28
CA LEU A 23 18.95 16.58 -30.82
C LEU A 23 18.42 17.74 -29.99
N PHE A 24 18.48 17.63 -28.65
CA PHE A 24 18.03 18.68 -27.72
C PHE A 24 18.88 19.96 -27.92
N ASP A 25 20.19 19.84 -27.95
CA ASP A 25 21.13 20.99 -28.19
C ASP A 25 20.81 21.68 -29.51
N LYS A 26 20.61 20.88 -30.57
CA LYS A 26 20.22 21.40 -31.89
C LYS A 26 18.89 22.11 -31.87
N ALA A 27 17.90 21.52 -31.18
CA ALA A 27 16.53 22.05 -31.07
C ALA A 27 16.53 23.37 -30.27
N GLU A 28 17.27 23.45 -29.15
CA GLU A 28 17.34 24.63 -28.30
C GLU A 28 17.91 25.85 -29.10
N GLY A 29 18.92 25.62 -29.92
CA GLY A 29 19.49 26.67 -30.79
C GLY A 29 18.61 27.10 -31.98
N ASN A 30 17.60 26.26 -32.34
CA ASN A 30 16.75 26.52 -33.51
C ASN A 30 15.31 26.95 -33.16
N ILE A 31 14.91 26.87 -31.89
CA ILE A 31 13.58 27.33 -31.43
C ILE A 31 13.68 28.81 -31.07
N PRO A 32 13.10 29.74 -31.90
CA PRO A 32 13.33 31.17 -31.75
C PRO A 32 12.57 31.82 -30.60
N ASP A 33 11.53 31.14 -30.05
CA ASP A 33 10.69 31.72 -29.00
C ASP A 33 10.51 30.76 -27.81
N ASN A 34 11.39 30.94 -26.83
CA ASN A 34 11.36 30.23 -25.58
C ASN A 34 10.29 30.78 -24.59
N ALA A 35 9.67 31.94 -24.88
CA ALA A 35 8.71 32.56 -23.95
C ALA A 35 7.45 31.71 -23.76
N LYS A 36 6.97 31.06 -24.84
CA LYS A 36 5.84 30.14 -24.77
C LYS A 36 6.18 28.89 -23.94
N ILE A 37 7.38 28.34 -24.14
CA ILE A 37 7.85 27.18 -23.37
C ILE A 37 8.02 27.56 -21.90
N ALA A 38 8.68 28.69 -21.62
CA ALA A 38 8.87 29.19 -20.26
C ALA A 38 7.51 29.38 -19.52
N LYS A 39 6.50 29.93 -20.21
CA LYS A 39 5.14 30.07 -19.65
C LYS A 39 4.48 28.72 -19.35
N LEU A 40 4.65 27.73 -20.23
CA LEU A 40 4.12 26.38 -20.01
C LEU A 40 4.81 25.70 -18.82
N VAL A 41 6.13 25.81 -18.72
CA VAL A 41 6.92 25.26 -17.60
C VAL A 41 6.51 25.93 -16.28
N GLU A 42 6.35 27.25 -16.24
CA GLU A 42 5.95 27.96 -15.04
C GLU A 42 4.50 27.59 -14.63
N ASN A 43 3.57 27.51 -15.58
CA ASN A 43 2.22 27.05 -15.30
C ASN A 43 2.19 25.62 -14.72
N TYR A 44 3.00 24.72 -15.30
CA TYR A 44 3.12 23.35 -14.81
C TYR A 44 3.75 23.29 -13.41
N ARG A 45 4.81 24.07 -13.18
CA ARG A 45 5.42 24.20 -11.86
C ARG A 45 4.44 24.69 -10.80
N ARG A 46 3.64 25.70 -11.09
CA ARG A 46 2.59 26.20 -10.19
C ARG A 46 1.54 25.14 -9.92
N ALA A 47 1.10 24.42 -10.94
CA ALA A 47 0.10 23.35 -10.79
C ALA A 47 0.65 22.23 -9.88
N LEU A 48 1.91 21.83 -10.07
CA LEU A 48 2.56 20.81 -9.22
C LEU A 48 2.68 21.26 -7.76
N ILE A 49 3.11 22.50 -7.52
CA ILE A 49 3.23 23.06 -6.16
C ILE A 49 1.87 23.08 -5.48
N MET A 50 0.82 23.56 -6.17
CA MET A 50 -0.54 23.61 -5.63
C MET A 50 -1.06 22.19 -5.34
N HIS A 51 -0.85 21.25 -6.26
CA HIS A 51 -1.25 19.86 -6.07
C HIS A 51 -0.55 19.22 -4.88
N THR A 52 0.78 19.31 -4.81
CA THR A 52 1.56 18.79 -3.69
C THR A 52 1.11 19.36 -2.35
N TYR A 53 0.89 20.67 -2.29
CA TYR A 53 0.41 21.33 -1.07
C TYR A 53 -0.99 20.87 -0.67
N GLN A 54 -1.90 20.68 -1.64
CA GLN A 54 -3.24 20.14 -1.35
C GLN A 54 -3.18 18.71 -0.83
N GLU A 55 -2.31 17.84 -1.40
CA GLU A 55 -2.07 16.49 -0.90
C GLU A 55 -1.57 16.50 0.55
N GLU A 56 -0.59 17.36 0.85
CA GLU A 56 -0.07 17.52 2.21
C GLU A 56 -1.16 17.99 3.19
N LEU A 57 -1.99 18.95 2.80
CA LEU A 57 -3.11 19.41 3.63
C LEU A 57 -4.12 18.29 3.91
N VAL A 58 -4.47 17.52 2.88
CA VAL A 58 -5.39 16.38 3.02
C VAL A 58 -4.79 15.35 3.98
N ASN A 59 -3.54 14.98 3.80
CA ASN A 59 -2.88 13.97 4.62
C ASN A 59 -2.69 14.41 6.08
N GLN A 60 -2.33 15.69 6.31
CA GLN A 60 -2.03 16.20 7.66
C GLN A 60 -3.28 16.61 8.45
N LYS A 61 -4.33 17.08 7.78
CA LYS A 61 -5.52 17.62 8.44
C LYS A 61 -6.73 16.73 8.23
N LEU A 62 -7.21 16.59 6.98
CA LEU A 62 -8.43 15.87 6.70
C LEU A 62 -8.38 14.41 7.16
N ALA A 63 -7.24 13.72 6.95
CA ALA A 63 -7.07 12.33 7.38
C ALA A 63 -7.18 12.17 8.91
N ASN A 64 -6.88 13.21 9.70
CA ASN A 64 -7.00 13.21 11.15
C ASN A 64 -8.41 13.63 11.64
N GLU A 65 -9.22 14.23 10.78
CA GLU A 65 -10.60 14.61 11.08
C GLU A 65 -11.60 13.47 10.88
N ILE A 66 -11.20 12.37 10.19
CA ILE A 66 -12.05 11.20 10.01
C ILE A 66 -12.10 10.41 11.31
N SER A 67 -13.26 10.39 11.95
CA SER A 67 -13.46 9.71 13.22
C SER A 67 -13.80 8.22 13.04
N ASP A 68 -13.60 7.44 14.12
CA ASP A 68 -13.95 6.02 14.15
C ASP A 68 -15.47 5.80 14.06
N GLU A 69 -16.27 6.76 14.54
CA GLU A 69 -17.72 6.75 14.42
C GLU A 69 -18.16 6.90 12.96
N GLU A 70 -17.50 7.78 12.20
CA GLU A 70 -17.79 7.96 10.78
C GLU A 70 -17.42 6.71 9.97
N ILE A 71 -16.28 6.09 10.27
CA ILE A 71 -15.86 4.83 9.64
C ILE A 71 -16.89 3.73 9.93
N SER A 72 -17.29 3.60 11.18
CA SER A 72 -18.28 2.58 11.61
C SER A 72 -19.65 2.83 10.96
N ALA A 73 -20.11 4.09 10.92
CA ALA A 73 -21.39 4.44 10.30
C ALA A 73 -21.37 4.18 8.78
N TYR A 74 -20.25 4.48 8.12
CA TYR A 74 -20.10 4.20 6.69
C TYR A 74 -20.11 2.70 6.42
N TYR A 75 -19.39 1.90 7.22
CA TYR A 75 -19.38 0.45 7.12
C TYR A 75 -20.78 -0.15 7.28
N GLU A 76 -21.50 0.23 8.34
CA GLU A 76 -22.85 -0.29 8.62
C GLU A 76 -23.84 0.01 7.48
N LYS A 77 -23.72 1.20 6.87
CA LYS A 77 -24.59 1.62 5.77
C LYS A 77 -24.27 0.93 4.44
N ASN A 78 -23.04 0.47 4.25
CA ASN A 78 -22.54 -0.03 2.96
C ASN A 78 -21.91 -1.43 3.11
N LYS A 79 -22.40 -2.26 4.01
CA LYS A 79 -21.84 -3.60 4.29
C LYS A 79 -21.69 -4.46 3.04
N GLU A 80 -22.66 -4.35 2.14
CA GLU A 80 -22.70 -5.10 0.88
C GLU A 80 -21.52 -4.79 -0.07
N LEU A 81 -20.78 -3.70 0.16
CA LEU A 81 -19.60 -3.37 -0.64
C LEU A 81 -18.32 -4.06 -0.11
N PHE A 82 -18.38 -4.59 1.11
CA PHE A 82 -17.19 -5.12 1.79
C PHE A 82 -17.23 -6.65 1.88
N HIS A 83 -17.11 -7.32 0.72
CA HIS A 83 -16.92 -8.76 0.63
C HIS A 83 -15.52 -9.11 0.15
N THR A 84 -15.08 -10.31 0.46
CA THR A 84 -13.80 -10.85 -0.01
C THR A 84 -13.91 -11.33 -1.46
N GLU A 85 -12.96 -10.96 -2.30
CA GLU A 85 -12.87 -11.49 -3.69
C GLU A 85 -12.17 -12.86 -3.72
N HIS A 86 -11.34 -13.13 -2.73
CA HIS A 86 -10.57 -14.36 -2.53
C HIS A 86 -10.34 -14.60 -1.03
N PRO A 87 -9.91 -15.80 -0.63
CA PRO A 87 -9.72 -16.11 0.79
C PRO A 87 -8.59 -15.32 1.45
N PHE A 88 -8.81 -14.94 2.72
CA PHE A 88 -7.85 -14.25 3.58
C PHE A 88 -7.63 -14.99 4.89
N VAL A 89 -6.47 -14.78 5.49
CA VAL A 89 -6.08 -15.40 6.76
C VAL A 89 -5.40 -14.41 7.71
N LYS A 90 -5.60 -14.61 9.02
CA LYS A 90 -4.74 -14.09 10.09
C LYS A 90 -4.07 -15.26 10.79
N GLY A 91 -2.83 -15.09 11.23
CA GLY A 91 -2.13 -16.17 11.91
C GLY A 91 -0.61 -16.02 11.95
N LEU A 92 0.07 -17.14 11.84
CA LEU A 92 1.52 -17.22 11.92
C LEU A 92 2.03 -18.34 11.00
N PHE A 93 3.11 -18.06 10.29
CA PHE A 93 3.84 -19.04 9.50
C PHE A 93 5.31 -19.09 9.89
N ILE A 94 5.88 -20.31 10.00
CA ILE A 94 7.31 -20.50 10.20
C ILE A 94 7.82 -21.67 9.38
N LYS A 95 8.94 -21.45 8.67
CA LYS A 95 9.69 -22.45 7.92
C LYS A 95 11.02 -22.69 8.59
N VAL A 96 11.32 -23.95 8.94
CA VAL A 96 12.51 -24.33 9.70
C VAL A 96 13.21 -25.50 9.00
N PRO A 97 14.55 -25.56 8.94
CA PRO A 97 15.26 -26.74 8.44
C PRO A 97 14.88 -27.99 9.22
N LEU A 98 14.75 -29.12 8.53
CA LEU A 98 14.28 -30.40 9.11
C LEU A 98 15.10 -30.87 10.31
N HIS A 99 16.39 -30.57 10.32
CA HIS A 99 17.34 -30.97 11.36
C HIS A 99 17.64 -29.86 12.38
N SER A 100 16.82 -28.81 12.43
CA SER A 100 16.98 -27.76 13.44
C SER A 100 16.77 -28.28 14.84
N GLN A 101 17.52 -27.72 15.78
CA GLN A 101 17.37 -28.04 17.19
C GLN A 101 15.97 -27.59 17.67
N ASP A 102 15.42 -28.33 18.61
CA ASP A 102 14.22 -27.96 19.36
C ASP A 102 12.90 -27.83 18.56
N LEU A 103 12.77 -28.56 17.44
CA LEU A 103 11.51 -28.62 16.66
C LEU A 103 10.29 -29.03 17.49
N ALA A 104 10.50 -29.80 18.58
CA ALA A 104 9.44 -30.20 19.49
C ALA A 104 8.82 -28.99 20.21
N SER A 105 9.63 -27.99 20.54
CA SER A 105 9.18 -26.74 21.12
C SER A 105 8.41 -25.87 20.12
N VAL A 106 8.91 -25.78 18.87
CA VAL A 106 8.20 -25.09 17.78
C VAL A 106 6.79 -25.66 17.60
N ARG A 107 6.65 -27.02 17.60
CA ARG A 107 5.34 -27.71 17.51
C ARG A 107 4.38 -27.38 18.64
N LYS A 108 4.87 -26.98 19.79
CA LYS A 108 4.03 -26.55 20.92
C LYS A 108 3.67 -25.08 20.83
N TRP A 109 4.60 -24.26 20.37
CA TRP A 109 4.42 -22.80 20.34
C TRP A 109 3.54 -22.35 19.18
N TYR A 110 3.75 -22.85 17.95
CA TYR A 110 3.02 -22.38 16.77
C TYR A 110 1.50 -22.56 16.85
N LYS A 111 1.01 -23.44 17.72
CA LYS A 111 -0.43 -23.70 17.93
C LYS A 111 -1.10 -22.74 18.92
N LYS A 112 -0.34 -21.83 19.50
CA LYS A 112 -0.79 -20.97 20.59
C LYS A 112 -0.66 -19.51 20.19
N ASN A 113 -1.78 -18.78 20.31
CA ASN A 113 -1.80 -17.33 20.17
C ASN A 113 -1.72 -16.68 21.55
N ASN A 114 -0.59 -16.87 22.26
CA ASN A 114 -0.33 -16.16 23.51
C ASN A 114 1.07 -15.53 23.46
N GLN A 115 1.27 -14.50 24.27
CA GLN A 115 2.50 -13.69 24.27
C GLN A 115 3.76 -14.55 24.44
N ASP A 116 3.76 -15.49 25.41
CA ASP A 116 4.93 -16.36 25.66
C ASP A 116 5.31 -17.23 24.46
N ALA A 117 4.32 -17.77 23.76
CA ALA A 117 4.56 -18.63 22.60
C ALA A 117 5.08 -17.81 21.41
N ILE A 118 4.52 -16.62 21.20
CA ILE A 118 4.94 -15.70 20.14
C ILE A 118 6.38 -15.26 20.37
N GLU A 119 6.72 -14.76 21.58
CA GLU A 119 8.09 -14.36 21.92
C GLU A 119 9.10 -15.50 21.78
N ASN A 120 8.74 -16.72 22.18
CA ASN A 120 9.60 -17.87 22.02
C ASN A 120 9.83 -18.22 20.54
N LEU A 121 8.78 -18.14 19.68
CA LEU A 121 8.91 -18.33 18.25
C LEU A 121 9.74 -17.24 17.59
N GLU A 122 9.57 -15.99 17.98
CA GLU A 122 10.40 -14.88 17.48
C GLU A 122 11.87 -15.08 17.83
N LYS A 123 12.18 -15.35 19.09
CA LYS A 123 13.56 -15.63 19.56
C LYS A 123 14.17 -16.84 18.83
N TYR A 124 13.37 -17.88 18.64
CA TYR A 124 13.78 -19.07 17.90
C TYR A 124 14.03 -18.79 16.43
N SER A 125 13.13 -18.02 15.80
CA SER A 125 13.18 -17.73 14.37
C SER A 125 14.43 -16.97 13.96
N LEU A 126 14.91 -16.04 14.78
CA LEU A 126 16.12 -15.25 14.51
C LEU A 126 17.38 -16.10 14.27
N ARG A 127 17.42 -17.31 14.81
CA ARG A 127 18.61 -18.18 14.74
C ARG A 127 18.40 -19.43 13.88
N ASN A 128 17.19 -19.91 13.77
CA ASN A 128 16.91 -21.24 13.26
C ASN A 128 15.90 -21.27 12.10
N ALA A 129 15.10 -20.22 11.89
CA ALA A 129 14.11 -20.22 10.83
C ALA A 129 14.67 -19.68 9.50
N VAL A 130 14.17 -20.21 8.40
CA VAL A 130 14.40 -19.70 7.05
C VAL A 130 13.40 -18.59 6.73
N SER A 131 12.18 -18.70 7.25
CA SER A 131 11.14 -17.68 7.15
C SER A 131 10.27 -17.72 8.39
N TYR A 132 9.86 -16.55 8.85
CA TYR A 132 8.92 -16.34 9.93
C TYR A 132 8.03 -15.16 9.56
N ASP A 133 6.72 -15.40 9.50
CA ASP A 133 5.72 -14.39 9.19
C ASP A 133 4.69 -14.36 10.32
N TYR A 134 4.60 -13.21 10.99
CA TYR A 134 3.58 -12.90 11.98
C TYR A 134 2.51 -12.01 11.33
N PHE A 135 1.26 -12.44 11.34
CA PHE A 135 0.13 -11.73 10.73
C PHE A 135 -1.18 -11.89 11.50
N TYR A 136 -1.11 -11.99 12.83
CA TYR A 136 -2.30 -11.94 13.67
C TYR A 136 -2.97 -10.55 13.68
N ASP A 137 -2.19 -9.52 13.40
CA ASP A 137 -2.60 -8.12 13.39
C ASP A 137 -3.13 -7.62 12.04
N ARG A 138 -3.02 -8.44 10.99
CA ARG A 138 -3.42 -8.07 9.63
C ARG A 138 -3.91 -9.26 8.81
N TRP A 139 -4.84 -8.99 7.92
CA TRP A 139 -5.31 -9.96 6.93
C TRP A 139 -4.32 -10.10 5.78
N LEU A 140 -3.96 -11.32 5.43
CA LEU A 140 -3.16 -11.64 4.25
C LEU A 140 -3.97 -12.51 3.29
N PRO A 141 -3.81 -12.32 1.96
CA PRO A 141 -4.36 -13.27 0.99
C PRO A 141 -3.83 -14.69 1.28
N LEU A 142 -4.72 -15.67 1.24
CA LEU A 142 -4.32 -17.07 1.45
C LEU A 142 -3.27 -17.51 0.43
N SER A 143 -3.35 -17.02 -0.82
CA SER A 143 -2.39 -17.28 -1.88
C SER A 143 -0.95 -16.94 -1.49
N ASP A 144 -0.74 -15.84 -0.73
CA ASP A 144 0.60 -15.40 -0.32
C ASP A 144 1.26 -16.37 0.68
N ILE A 145 0.45 -17.12 1.41
CA ILE A 145 0.90 -18.15 2.34
C ILE A 145 0.97 -19.51 1.65
N ALA A 146 0.00 -19.84 0.80
CA ALA A 146 -0.07 -21.11 0.09
C ALA A 146 1.17 -21.39 -0.76
N VAL A 147 1.69 -20.37 -1.45
CA VAL A 147 2.92 -20.50 -2.27
C VAL A 147 4.16 -20.86 -1.45
N LYS A 148 4.15 -20.64 -0.14
CA LYS A 148 5.28 -20.95 0.77
C LYS A 148 5.24 -22.37 1.30
N ILE A 149 4.12 -23.08 1.18
CA ILE A 149 3.87 -24.38 1.80
C ILE A 149 3.63 -25.42 0.71
N PRO A 150 4.37 -26.54 0.67
CA PRO A 150 4.17 -27.58 -0.34
C PRO A 150 2.93 -28.44 -0.03
N LEU A 151 1.75 -27.84 0.05
CA LEU A 151 0.49 -28.47 0.36
C LEU A 151 -0.60 -28.05 -0.62
N LYS A 152 -0.88 -28.89 -1.60
CA LYS A 152 -1.87 -28.62 -2.67
C LYS A 152 -3.28 -28.36 -2.14
N ALA A 153 -3.65 -28.89 -0.97
CA ALA A 153 -4.99 -28.68 -0.39
C ALA A 153 -5.26 -27.20 -0.05
N LEU A 154 -4.22 -26.39 0.21
CA LEU A 154 -4.37 -24.96 0.43
C LEU A 154 -4.80 -24.19 -0.82
N ASP A 155 -4.46 -24.73 -2.01
CA ASP A 155 -4.76 -24.10 -3.29
C ASP A 155 -6.10 -24.59 -3.89
N THR A 156 -6.58 -25.79 -3.48
CA THR A 156 -7.65 -26.51 -4.19
C THR A 156 -8.92 -26.75 -3.35
N ASP A 157 -8.83 -26.68 -2.03
CA ASP A 157 -9.95 -26.90 -1.12
C ASP A 157 -10.24 -25.65 -0.29
N GLU A 158 -11.25 -24.88 -0.70
CA GLU A 158 -11.67 -23.65 -0.03
C GLU A 158 -12.09 -23.86 1.45
N ASN A 159 -12.55 -25.07 1.78
CA ASN A 159 -12.98 -25.42 3.15
C ASN A 159 -11.89 -26.12 3.98
N TYR A 160 -10.68 -26.30 3.43
CA TYR A 160 -9.62 -27.02 4.11
C TYR A 160 -9.24 -26.37 5.44
N LEU A 161 -9.17 -25.05 5.47
CA LEU A 161 -8.77 -24.28 6.65
C LEU A 161 -9.84 -24.19 7.73
N ASP A 162 -11.10 -24.39 7.42
CA ASP A 162 -12.16 -24.46 8.42
C ASP A 162 -11.96 -25.61 9.41
N LYS A 163 -11.40 -26.71 8.90
CA LYS A 163 -11.15 -27.93 9.67
C LYS A 163 -9.72 -28.03 10.17
N ASN A 164 -8.77 -27.38 9.49
CA ASN A 164 -7.34 -27.55 9.72
C ASN A 164 -6.66 -26.20 10.04
N ARG A 165 -6.85 -25.71 11.25
CA ARG A 165 -6.27 -24.43 11.72
C ARG A 165 -4.77 -24.52 12.03
N ASN A 166 -4.25 -25.74 12.28
CA ASN A 166 -2.84 -25.99 12.58
C ASN A 166 -2.29 -26.97 11.56
N ILE A 167 -1.44 -26.47 10.69
CA ILE A 167 -0.85 -27.23 9.59
C ILE A 167 0.62 -27.44 9.86
N GLU A 168 1.06 -28.70 9.80
CA GLU A 168 2.46 -29.10 9.77
C GLU A 168 2.72 -29.91 8.51
N VAL A 169 3.60 -29.41 7.64
CA VAL A 169 4.05 -30.10 6.44
C VAL A 169 5.57 -30.23 6.49
N LYS A 170 6.10 -31.29 5.88
CA LYS A 170 7.53 -31.54 5.74
C LYS A 170 7.85 -31.91 4.32
N ASP A 171 8.98 -31.46 3.85
CA ASP A 171 9.65 -31.97 2.67
C ASP A 171 11.01 -32.57 3.03
N THR A 172 11.88 -32.77 2.07
CA THR A 172 13.21 -33.37 2.26
C THR A 172 14.18 -32.47 3.05
N ALA A 173 13.92 -31.18 3.14
CA ALA A 173 14.83 -30.18 3.70
C ALA A 173 14.22 -29.36 4.86
N PHE A 174 12.90 -29.18 4.87
CA PHE A 174 12.24 -28.23 5.77
C PHE A 174 10.98 -28.78 6.44
N CYS A 175 10.68 -28.21 7.61
CA CYS A 175 9.37 -28.29 8.25
C CYS A 175 8.67 -26.92 8.09
N TYR A 176 7.39 -26.96 7.75
CA TYR A 176 6.51 -25.81 7.56
C TYR A 176 5.40 -25.90 8.60
N PHE A 177 5.22 -24.83 9.35
CA PHE A 177 4.16 -24.72 10.34
C PHE A 177 3.33 -23.48 10.04
N LEU A 178 2.02 -23.67 9.92
CA LEU A 178 1.04 -22.62 9.76
C LEU A 178 -0.02 -22.74 10.85
N HIS A 179 -0.24 -21.67 11.59
CA HIS A 179 -1.38 -21.49 12.44
C HIS A 179 -2.32 -20.43 11.86
N VAL A 180 -3.57 -20.78 11.66
CA VAL A 180 -4.62 -19.88 11.19
C VAL A 180 -5.56 -19.58 12.35
N GLU A 181 -5.51 -18.35 12.84
CA GLU A 181 -6.40 -17.85 13.90
C GLU A 181 -7.76 -17.52 13.32
N GLU A 182 -7.77 -16.66 12.30
CA GLU A 182 -8.97 -16.24 11.59
C GLU A 182 -8.86 -16.57 10.11
N PHE A 183 -9.97 -16.96 9.51
CA PHE A 183 -10.10 -17.27 8.09
C PHE A 183 -11.37 -16.63 7.55
N LEU A 184 -11.25 -16.01 6.38
CA LEU A 184 -12.37 -15.54 5.57
C LEU A 184 -12.32 -16.23 4.22
N GLY A 185 -13.37 -16.93 3.87
CA GLY A 185 -13.57 -17.52 2.55
C GLY A 185 -13.84 -16.46 1.49
N LYS A 186 -14.04 -16.91 0.25
CA LYS A 186 -14.48 -16.04 -0.83
C LYS A 186 -15.94 -15.63 -0.61
N ASP A 187 -16.28 -14.40 -1.03
CA ASP A 187 -17.61 -13.79 -0.93
C ASP A 187 -18.12 -13.63 0.53
N GLU A 188 -17.24 -13.79 1.52
CA GLU A 188 -17.57 -13.52 2.91
C GLU A 188 -17.48 -12.04 3.27
N GLN A 189 -18.30 -11.64 4.27
CA GLN A 189 -18.30 -10.27 4.78
C GLN A 189 -16.95 -9.94 5.43
N ARG A 190 -16.26 -8.94 4.93
CA ARG A 190 -15.04 -8.42 5.57
C ARG A 190 -15.40 -7.68 6.86
N PRO A 191 -14.80 -8.01 8.01
CA PRO A 191 -15.05 -7.30 9.26
C PRO A 191 -14.54 -5.86 9.20
N LEU A 192 -15.04 -5.01 10.10
CA LEU A 192 -14.72 -3.58 10.11
C LEU A 192 -13.21 -3.31 10.24
N ASP A 193 -12.49 -4.09 11.03
CA ASP A 193 -11.03 -3.94 11.19
C ASP A 193 -10.29 -4.15 9.87
N PHE A 194 -10.76 -5.09 9.05
CA PHE A 194 -10.22 -5.33 7.71
C PHE A 194 -10.55 -4.19 6.74
N ALA A 195 -11.79 -3.73 6.73
CA ALA A 195 -12.26 -2.68 5.81
C ALA A 195 -11.87 -1.26 6.25
N ARG A 196 -11.44 -1.07 7.51
CA ARG A 196 -11.20 0.23 8.15
C ARG A 196 -10.32 1.18 7.33
N LYS A 197 -9.19 0.69 6.84
CA LYS A 197 -8.26 1.51 6.06
C LYS A 197 -8.88 1.97 4.74
N GLU A 198 -9.53 1.06 4.03
CA GLU A 198 -10.22 1.34 2.77
C GLU A 198 -11.35 2.35 2.97
N ILE A 199 -12.17 2.17 4.02
CA ILE A 199 -13.26 3.10 4.34
C ILE A 199 -12.71 4.48 4.66
N LYS A 200 -11.62 4.57 5.41
CA LYS A 200 -10.98 5.84 5.70
C LYS A 200 -10.53 6.56 4.42
N GLU A 201 -9.93 5.84 3.48
CA GLU A 201 -9.53 6.37 2.17
C GLU A 201 -10.74 6.85 1.34
N ILE A 202 -11.83 6.08 1.35
CA ILE A 202 -13.10 6.46 0.70
C ILE A 202 -13.65 7.76 1.31
N LEU A 203 -13.72 7.86 2.65
CA LEU A 203 -14.24 9.04 3.34
C LEU A 203 -13.36 10.27 3.09
N ILE A 204 -12.04 10.11 3.07
CA ILE A 204 -11.10 11.18 2.69
C ILE A 204 -11.42 11.67 1.28
N ASN A 205 -11.57 10.76 0.32
CA ASN A 205 -11.87 11.14 -1.07
C ASN A 205 -13.22 11.83 -1.21
N LEU A 206 -14.25 11.39 -0.50
CA LEU A 206 -15.56 12.03 -0.50
C LEU A 206 -15.54 13.44 0.07
N LYS A 207 -14.76 13.69 1.12
CA LYS A 207 -14.67 15.01 1.79
C LYS A 207 -13.61 15.94 1.18
N ARG A 208 -12.74 15.44 0.33
CA ARG A 208 -11.57 16.16 -0.19
C ARG A 208 -11.94 17.49 -0.88
N VAL A 209 -12.93 17.44 -1.75
CA VAL A 209 -13.32 18.63 -2.55
C VAL A 209 -13.83 19.74 -1.64
N ASP A 210 -14.71 19.41 -0.72
CA ASP A 210 -15.28 20.38 0.23
C ASP A 210 -14.20 20.93 1.18
N PHE A 211 -13.30 20.05 1.66
CA PHE A 211 -12.18 20.46 2.49
C PHE A 211 -11.27 21.47 1.77
N ILE A 212 -10.86 21.18 0.55
CA ILE A 212 -10.00 22.09 -0.23
C ILE A 212 -10.70 23.39 -0.55
N ASN A 213 -12.01 23.37 -0.87
CA ASN A 213 -12.79 24.60 -1.10
C ASN A 213 -12.87 25.44 0.17
N LYS A 214 -13.06 24.83 1.33
CA LYS A 214 -13.05 25.52 2.64
C LYS A 214 -11.69 26.18 2.91
N VAL A 215 -10.59 25.47 2.67
CA VAL A 215 -9.24 26.02 2.82
C VAL A 215 -9.01 27.22 1.91
N LYS A 216 -9.45 27.15 0.64
CA LYS A 216 -9.35 28.29 -0.30
C LYS A 216 -10.13 29.48 0.18
N GLU A 217 -11.34 29.27 0.67
CA GLU A 217 -12.18 30.34 1.20
C GLU A 217 -11.55 30.98 2.43
N GLU A 218 -11.04 30.20 3.37
CA GLU A 218 -10.32 30.71 4.54
C GLU A 218 -9.08 31.54 4.16
N LEU A 219 -8.34 31.13 3.14
CA LEU A 219 -7.19 31.89 2.64
C LEU A 219 -7.61 33.20 2.01
N TYR A 220 -8.72 33.19 1.24
CA TYR A 220 -9.29 34.40 0.63
C TYR A 220 -9.75 35.39 1.69
N GLN A 221 -10.53 34.95 2.68
CA GLN A 221 -11.02 35.80 3.76
C GLN A 221 -9.86 36.44 4.56
N ARG A 222 -8.86 35.65 4.95
CA ARG A 222 -7.67 36.18 5.63
C ARG A 222 -6.89 37.21 4.80
N ALA A 223 -6.84 37.04 3.48
CA ALA A 223 -6.18 38.00 2.60
C ALA A 223 -7.00 39.27 2.45
N SER A 224 -8.34 39.17 2.38
CA SER A 224 -9.28 40.28 2.36
C SER A 224 -9.20 41.12 3.65
N ASP A 225 -9.27 40.47 4.81
CA ASP A 225 -9.21 41.13 6.14
C ASP A 225 -7.90 41.89 6.35
N ARG A 226 -6.84 41.45 5.70
CA ARG A 226 -5.51 42.09 5.75
C ARG A 226 -5.28 43.13 4.64
N ASN A 227 -6.32 43.48 3.89
CA ASN A 227 -6.28 44.41 2.75
C ASN A 227 -5.19 44.05 1.71
N LYS A 228 -4.94 42.73 1.52
CA LYS A 228 -3.96 42.23 0.54
C LYS A 228 -4.53 42.03 -0.85
N ILE A 229 -5.86 42.20 -0.99
CA ILE A 229 -6.58 42.01 -2.25
C ILE A 229 -7.01 43.38 -2.74
N ASN A 230 -6.49 43.82 -3.88
CA ASN A 230 -6.89 45.04 -4.56
C ASN A 230 -7.68 44.68 -5.83
N TYR A 231 -8.90 45.15 -5.93
CA TYR A 231 -9.74 45.00 -7.11
C TYR A 231 -9.54 46.21 -8.03
N TYR A 232 -9.01 45.98 -9.21
CA TYR A 232 -8.96 46.97 -10.26
C TYR A 232 -10.19 46.77 -11.15
N TYR A 233 -11.26 47.47 -10.87
CA TYR A 233 -12.42 47.48 -11.77
C TYR A 233 -12.01 48.27 -13.02
N LEU A 234 -12.00 47.60 -14.18
CA LEU A 234 -12.05 48.33 -15.44
C LEU A 234 -13.40 49.04 -15.47
N ASN A 235 -13.39 50.33 -15.27
CA ASN A 235 -14.56 51.16 -15.54
C ASN A 235 -14.81 51.07 -17.05
N SER A 236 -15.66 50.16 -17.47
CA SER A 236 -16.28 50.18 -18.78
C SER A 236 -17.40 51.20 -18.77
N ASN A 237 -17.00 52.46 -18.74
CA ASN A 237 -17.83 53.61 -19.16
C ASN A 237 -17.13 54.15 -20.39
N GLU A 238 -17.60 53.71 -21.58
CA GLU A 238 -17.91 54.47 -22.75
C GLU A 238 -18.39 53.56 -23.88
#